data_9b0263189e1e737cbc5be85bbccd1949
#
_entry.id   9b0263189e1e737cbc5be85bbccd1949
#
_cell.length_a   1.000
_cell.length_b   1.000
_cell.length_c   1.000
_cell.angle_alpha   90.00
_cell.angle_beta   90.00
_cell.angle_gamma   90.00
#
_symmetry.space_group_name_H-M   'P 1'
#
loop_
_entity.id
_entity.type
_entity.pdbx_description
1 polymer ?
#
loop_
_entity_poly.entity_id
_entity_poly.type
_entity_poly.pdbx_seq_one_letter_code
_entity_poly.pdbx_strand_id
1 'polypeptide(L)'
;MICVPSHDTAAAVLAIPAEEEEFLFVSTGTWALIGMELEEPIVNEEVRKRCLTNEIGAFDKITLLRNSAGMFIIQRIKEEYEGEHGAIGWEELNSLGDCHEGAAPLFPVNDSRFFNPVHMSDEIWNYLVKTGQASGEKDWGTIICSFQNSMALSFASVIQGLEEISGKKKDTVYMVGGGSRNVRLCQMTADATGKKVVTGGKESTSLGNLGAQLKYFEPEMTVREIRRLLGKGIESTAYCCGKDSGEALKRYQKLEG
;
A
#
# COMPACT_ATOMS: atom_id res chain seq x y z
N MET A 1 -5.13 15.12 30.55
CA MET A 1 -5.17 15.05 29.06
C MET A 1 -3.98 14.22 28.63
N ILE A 2 -4.18 13.21 27.79
CA ILE A 2 -3.10 12.35 27.27
C ILE A 2 -2.88 12.74 25.81
N CYS A 3 -1.63 13.08 25.46
CA CYS A 3 -1.24 13.32 24.08
C CYS A 3 -1.00 11.99 23.38
N VAL A 4 -1.63 11.81 22.23
CA VAL A 4 -1.45 10.65 21.35
C VAL A 4 -0.86 11.17 20.03
N PRO A 5 -0.30 10.28 19.17
CA PRO A 5 0.12 10.69 17.83
C PRO A 5 -1.02 11.43 17.13
N SER A 6 -0.76 12.66 16.68
CA SER A 6 -1.79 13.52 16.09
C SER A 6 -2.13 13.15 14.65
N HIS A 7 -1.21 12.47 13.96
CA HIS A 7 -1.42 11.96 12.63
C HIS A 7 -1.95 10.52 12.71
N ASP A 8 -3.03 10.23 12.01
CA ASP A 8 -3.69 8.92 12.01
C ASP A 8 -2.77 7.79 11.52
N THR A 9 -1.88 8.09 10.57
CA THR A 9 -0.86 7.13 10.10
C THR A 9 0.13 6.77 11.21
N ALA A 10 0.60 7.73 12.00
CA ALA A 10 1.52 7.44 13.10
C ALA A 10 0.87 6.52 14.15
N ALA A 11 -0.42 6.74 14.43
CA ALA A 11 -1.20 5.83 15.26
C ALA A 11 -1.35 4.45 14.59
N ALA A 12 -1.68 4.40 13.30
CA ALA A 12 -1.85 3.13 12.59
C ALA A 12 -0.55 2.30 12.56
N VAL A 13 0.61 2.95 12.36
CA VAL A 13 1.93 2.31 12.41
C VAL A 13 2.26 1.78 13.80
N LEU A 14 1.90 2.51 14.86
CA LEU A 14 2.07 2.04 16.23
C LEU A 14 1.32 0.72 16.50
N ALA A 15 0.15 0.54 15.88
CA ALA A 15 -0.67 -0.67 16.06
C ALA A 15 -0.20 -1.88 15.25
N ILE A 16 0.77 -1.72 14.37
CA ILE A 16 1.31 -2.84 13.58
C ILE A 16 1.97 -3.84 14.53
N PRO A 17 1.57 -5.14 14.50
CA PRO A 17 2.12 -6.16 15.39
C PRO A 17 3.49 -6.64 14.94
N ALA A 18 4.39 -5.70 14.61
CA ALA A 18 5.76 -6.01 14.25
C ALA A 18 6.54 -6.46 15.47
N GLU A 19 7.34 -7.51 15.30
CA GLU A 19 8.25 -7.99 16.33
C GLU A 19 9.62 -7.31 16.25
N GLU A 20 9.95 -6.80 15.06
CA GLU A 20 11.15 -6.01 14.78
C GLU A 20 10.94 -4.55 15.22
N GLU A 21 12.03 -3.88 15.60
CA GLU A 21 12.00 -2.44 15.92
C GLU A 21 11.83 -1.56 14.69
N GLU A 22 12.37 -1.99 13.56
CA GLU A 22 12.28 -1.34 12.27
C GLU A 22 11.64 -2.29 11.27
N PHE A 23 10.62 -1.86 10.56
CA PHE A 23 9.86 -2.71 9.66
C PHE A 23 9.27 -1.93 8.49
N LEU A 24 8.95 -2.65 7.41
CA LEU A 24 8.24 -2.12 6.25
C LEU A 24 6.73 -2.21 6.45
N PHE A 25 6.03 -1.18 5.99
CA PHE A 25 4.57 -1.18 6.02
C PHE A 25 3.95 -0.55 4.77
N VAL A 26 2.70 -0.91 4.51
CA VAL A 26 1.81 -0.28 3.54
C VAL A 26 0.48 0.02 4.25
N SER A 27 0.21 1.27 4.52
CA SER A 27 -1.07 1.72 5.06
C SER A 27 -1.98 2.11 3.89
N THR A 28 -2.96 1.25 3.60
CA THR A 28 -3.85 1.39 2.44
C THR A 28 -5.20 1.98 2.84
N GLY A 29 -5.39 3.23 2.52
CA GLY A 29 -6.66 3.96 2.62
C GLY A 29 -7.07 4.55 1.28
N THR A 30 -7.73 5.69 1.29
CA THR A 30 -7.96 6.52 0.10
C THR A 30 -6.62 6.79 -0.61
N TRP A 31 -5.61 7.20 0.16
CA TRP A 31 -4.20 7.22 -0.23
C TRP A 31 -3.48 5.99 0.33
N ALA A 32 -2.35 5.65 -0.24
CA ALA A 32 -1.46 4.62 0.27
C ALA A 32 -0.17 5.26 0.81
N LEU A 33 0.16 5.00 2.07
CA LEU A 33 1.43 5.40 2.65
C LEU A 33 2.32 4.17 2.75
N ILE A 34 3.41 4.19 2.01
CA ILE A 34 4.36 3.07 1.92
C ILE A 34 5.64 3.51 2.60
N GLY A 35 6.04 2.84 3.66
CA GLY A 35 7.13 3.33 4.49
C GLY A 35 7.89 2.27 5.26
N MET A 36 8.89 2.76 5.96
CA MET A 36 9.70 2.03 6.91
C MET A 36 9.77 2.82 8.23
N GLU A 37 9.50 2.16 9.36
CA GLU A 37 9.79 2.75 10.67
C GLU A 37 11.29 2.64 10.94
N LEU A 38 11.88 3.73 11.43
CA LEU A 38 13.32 3.89 11.67
C LEU A 38 13.55 4.56 13.03
N GLU A 39 14.76 4.41 13.56
CA GLU A 39 15.20 5.13 14.75
C GLU A 39 15.56 6.59 14.43
N GLU A 40 16.18 6.84 13.29
CA GLU A 40 16.73 8.16 12.91
C GLU A 40 16.25 8.54 11.49
N PRO A 41 16.06 9.83 11.21
CA PRO A 41 15.66 10.30 9.89
C PRO A 41 16.80 10.11 8.87
N ILE A 42 16.43 9.80 7.63
CA ILE A 42 17.37 9.77 6.51
C ILE A 42 17.10 11.00 5.64
N VAL A 43 18.11 11.87 5.49
CA VAL A 43 18.01 13.10 4.70
C VAL A 43 19.13 13.13 3.68
N ASN A 44 18.80 12.89 2.41
CA ASN A 44 19.75 12.96 1.30
C ASN A 44 19.00 13.20 -0.03
N GLU A 45 19.77 13.39 -1.12
CA GLU A 45 19.22 13.65 -2.45
C GLU A 45 18.37 12.50 -3.00
N GLU A 46 18.66 11.23 -2.64
CA GLU A 46 17.87 10.09 -3.09
C GLU A 46 16.49 10.05 -2.43
N VAL A 47 16.38 10.43 -1.17
CA VAL A 47 15.09 10.64 -0.46
C VAL A 47 14.26 11.67 -1.22
N ARG A 48 14.85 12.81 -1.59
CA ARG A 48 14.18 13.87 -2.34
C ARG A 48 13.74 13.41 -3.75
N LYS A 49 14.62 12.77 -4.50
CA LYS A 49 14.33 12.28 -5.87
C LYS A 49 13.19 11.26 -5.89
N ARG A 50 13.10 10.41 -4.88
CA ARG A 50 12.06 9.38 -4.76
C ARG A 50 10.79 9.89 -4.08
N CYS A 51 10.70 11.21 -3.82
CA CYS A 51 9.55 11.83 -3.16
C CYS A 51 9.23 11.17 -1.81
N LEU A 52 10.26 10.78 -1.05
CA LEU A 52 10.12 10.27 0.30
C LEU A 52 10.14 11.43 1.31
N THR A 53 9.44 11.26 2.42
CA THR A 53 9.41 12.20 3.54
C THR A 53 9.69 11.48 4.85
N ASN A 54 10.30 12.18 5.80
CA ASN A 54 10.43 11.73 7.18
C ASN A 54 9.30 12.34 7.99
N GLU A 55 8.50 11.53 8.64
CA GLU A 55 7.45 11.95 9.55
C GLU A 55 7.75 11.46 10.96
N ILE A 56 7.35 12.26 11.96
CA ILE A 56 7.47 11.85 13.35
C ILE A 56 6.40 10.82 13.65
N GLY A 57 6.85 9.63 14.01
CA GLY A 57 6.00 8.51 14.45
C GLY A 57 5.64 8.60 15.93
N ALA A 58 5.18 7.48 16.49
CA ALA A 58 4.93 7.35 17.92
C ALA A 58 6.23 7.13 18.68
N PHE A 59 6.36 7.77 19.86
CA PHE A 59 7.48 7.57 20.81
C PHE A 59 8.85 7.78 20.18
N ASP A 60 9.01 8.96 19.54
CA ASP A 60 10.25 9.43 18.92
C ASP A 60 10.76 8.59 17.74
N LYS A 61 9.99 7.60 17.27
CA LYS A 61 10.32 6.88 16.03
C LYS A 61 10.12 7.79 14.82
N ILE A 62 10.85 7.49 13.78
CA ILE A 62 10.73 8.16 12.48
C ILE A 62 10.07 7.21 11.49
N THR A 63 9.19 7.76 10.67
CA THR A 63 8.60 7.03 9.54
C THR A 63 9.11 7.65 8.25
N LEU A 64 10.00 6.95 7.55
CA LEU A 64 10.40 7.31 6.19
C LEU A 64 9.38 6.71 5.23
N LEU A 65 8.61 7.55 4.52
CA LEU A 65 7.52 7.07 3.68
C LEU A 65 7.34 7.87 2.39
N ARG A 66 6.59 7.28 1.46
CA ARG A 66 6.01 7.94 0.29
C ARG A 66 4.49 7.91 0.39
N ASN A 67 3.87 9.07 0.17
CA ASN A 67 2.44 9.14 -0.09
C ASN A 67 2.20 8.81 -1.57
N SER A 68 1.37 7.82 -1.84
CA SER A 68 1.08 7.27 -3.16
C SER A 68 -0.42 7.26 -3.41
N ALA A 69 -0.81 7.18 -4.68
CA ALA A 69 -2.20 6.89 -5.02
C ALA A 69 -2.66 5.60 -4.31
N GLY A 70 -3.90 5.57 -3.88
CA GLY A 70 -4.46 4.47 -3.08
C GLY A 70 -5.77 3.94 -3.62
N MET A 71 -6.64 3.51 -2.71
CA MET A 71 -7.88 2.83 -3.07
C MET A 71 -8.93 3.76 -3.72
N PHE A 72 -8.74 5.08 -3.73
CA PHE A 72 -9.68 5.97 -4.42
C PHE A 72 -9.79 5.65 -5.91
N ILE A 73 -8.71 5.15 -6.55
CA ILE A 73 -8.74 4.77 -7.97
C ILE A 73 -9.77 3.66 -8.21
N ILE A 74 -9.68 2.57 -7.45
CA ILE A 74 -10.64 1.45 -7.64
C ILE A 74 -12.04 1.79 -7.15
N GLN A 75 -12.18 2.71 -6.18
CA GLN A 75 -13.49 3.22 -5.76
C GLN A 75 -14.17 3.96 -6.90
N ARG A 76 -13.44 4.85 -7.60
CA ARG A 76 -13.94 5.55 -8.78
C ARG A 76 -14.27 4.59 -9.93
N ILE A 77 -13.39 3.60 -10.20
CA ILE A 77 -13.66 2.57 -11.21
C ILE A 77 -14.95 1.82 -10.88
N LYS A 78 -15.15 1.46 -9.60
CA LYS A 78 -16.37 0.78 -9.15
C LYS A 78 -17.62 1.64 -9.33
N GLU A 79 -17.59 2.91 -8.93
CA GLU A 79 -18.69 3.84 -9.09
C GLU A 79 -19.10 4.00 -10.57
N GLU A 80 -18.11 4.11 -11.46
CA GLU A 80 -18.34 4.22 -12.90
C GLU A 80 -18.92 2.92 -13.49
N TYR A 81 -18.37 1.75 -13.07
CA TYR A 81 -18.90 0.45 -13.46
C TYR A 81 -20.38 0.27 -13.04
N GLU A 82 -20.68 0.62 -11.78
CA GLU A 82 -22.03 0.53 -11.23
C GLU A 82 -23.02 1.46 -11.95
N GLY A 83 -22.56 2.60 -12.41
CA GLY A 83 -23.35 3.52 -13.24
C GLY A 83 -23.78 2.93 -14.58
N GLU A 84 -22.95 2.06 -15.17
CA GLU A 84 -23.22 1.43 -16.47
C GLU A 84 -23.91 0.05 -16.35
N HIS A 85 -23.61 -0.73 -15.32
CA HIS A 85 -23.94 -2.15 -15.22
C HIS A 85 -24.80 -2.51 -14.00
N GLY A 86 -24.96 -1.57 -13.05
CA GLY A 86 -25.62 -1.82 -11.77
C GLY A 86 -24.66 -2.25 -10.67
N ALA A 87 -25.21 -2.43 -9.46
CA ALA A 87 -24.43 -2.70 -8.27
C ALA A 87 -23.59 -3.99 -8.37
N ILE A 88 -22.34 -3.92 -7.90
CA ILE A 88 -21.40 -5.04 -7.91
C ILE A 88 -20.67 -5.16 -6.56
N GLY A 89 -20.44 -6.40 -6.08
CA GLY A 89 -19.62 -6.69 -4.91
C GLY A 89 -18.12 -6.51 -5.17
N TRP A 90 -17.34 -6.26 -4.11
CA TRP A 90 -15.89 -6.08 -4.26
C TRP A 90 -15.17 -7.33 -4.80
N GLU A 91 -15.59 -8.53 -4.38
CA GLU A 91 -15.02 -9.78 -4.86
C GLU A 91 -15.31 -9.99 -6.34
N GLU A 92 -16.55 -9.76 -6.75
CA GLU A 92 -16.97 -9.87 -8.15
C GLU A 92 -16.25 -8.84 -9.03
N LEU A 93 -16.17 -7.57 -8.61
CA LEU A 93 -15.41 -6.53 -9.31
C LEU A 93 -13.94 -6.95 -9.48
N ASN A 94 -13.30 -7.42 -8.41
CA ASN A 94 -11.91 -7.83 -8.48
C ASN A 94 -11.69 -9.02 -9.42
N SER A 95 -12.65 -9.95 -9.51
CA SER A 95 -12.56 -11.14 -10.38
C SER A 95 -12.69 -10.80 -11.87
N LEU A 96 -13.28 -9.65 -12.24
CA LEU A 96 -13.27 -9.20 -13.62
C LEU A 96 -11.83 -9.01 -14.16
N GLY A 97 -10.88 -8.67 -13.30
CA GLY A 97 -9.47 -8.53 -13.66
C GLY A 97 -8.70 -9.85 -13.80
N ASP A 98 -9.34 -11.03 -13.64
CA ASP A 98 -8.68 -12.34 -13.68
C ASP A 98 -8.38 -12.86 -15.08
N CYS A 99 -9.00 -12.33 -16.11
CA CYS A 99 -9.07 -12.91 -17.44
C CYS A 99 -8.03 -12.32 -18.41
N HIS A 100 -6.75 -12.27 -18.03
CA HIS A 100 -5.71 -11.81 -18.93
C HIS A 100 -4.64 -12.86 -19.21
N GLU A 101 -4.51 -13.19 -20.48
CA GLU A 101 -3.37 -13.95 -21.00
C GLU A 101 -2.23 -12.97 -21.32
N GLY A 102 -0.99 -13.34 -20.97
CA GLY A 102 0.20 -12.57 -21.26
C GLY A 102 0.61 -11.57 -20.16
N ALA A 103 1.38 -10.56 -20.56
CA ALA A 103 1.87 -9.55 -19.63
C ALA A 103 0.75 -8.57 -19.29
N ALA A 104 0.42 -8.45 -18.01
CA ALA A 104 -0.60 -7.52 -17.53
C ALA A 104 -0.34 -6.07 -18.01
N PRO A 105 -1.37 -5.34 -18.46
CA PRO A 105 -1.26 -3.93 -18.76
C PRO A 105 -0.96 -3.12 -17.49
N LEU A 106 -0.18 -2.05 -17.62
CA LEU A 106 0.29 -1.24 -16.49
C LEU A 106 0.15 0.24 -16.77
N PHE A 107 -0.12 1.02 -15.73
CA PHE A 107 -0.07 2.48 -15.76
C PHE A 107 0.61 3.03 -14.50
N PRO A 108 1.29 4.20 -14.57
CA PRO A 108 1.96 4.80 -13.41
C PRO A 108 0.91 5.42 -12.48
N VAL A 109 0.55 4.74 -11.41
CA VAL A 109 -0.55 5.14 -10.51
C VAL A 109 -0.38 6.53 -9.89
N ASN A 110 0.86 7.01 -9.79
CA ASN A 110 1.21 8.32 -9.24
C ASN A 110 1.31 9.44 -10.28
N ASP A 111 0.98 9.18 -11.54
CA ASP A 111 0.92 10.22 -12.56
C ASP A 111 -0.29 11.13 -12.28
N SER A 112 -0.10 12.44 -12.40
CA SER A 112 -1.09 13.46 -12.06
C SER A 112 -2.42 13.32 -12.82
N ARG A 113 -2.41 12.72 -14.02
CA ARG A 113 -3.63 12.44 -14.80
C ARG A 113 -4.62 11.53 -14.09
N PHE A 114 -4.15 10.68 -13.16
CA PHE A 114 -4.99 9.75 -12.41
C PHE A 114 -5.41 10.27 -11.03
N PHE A 115 -5.04 11.50 -10.64
CA PHE A 115 -5.41 12.01 -9.31
C PHE A 115 -6.85 12.48 -9.23
N ASN A 116 -7.37 13.12 -10.26
CA ASN A 116 -8.77 13.56 -10.29
C ASN A 116 -9.31 13.71 -11.70
N PRO A 117 -9.31 12.68 -12.55
CA PRO A 117 -9.92 12.75 -13.88
C PRO A 117 -11.45 12.83 -13.76
N VAL A 118 -12.12 13.27 -14.83
CA VAL A 118 -13.57 13.26 -14.90
C VAL A 118 -14.10 11.83 -14.85
N HIS A 119 -13.51 10.94 -15.66
CA HIS A 119 -13.78 9.51 -15.68
C HIS A 119 -12.48 8.74 -15.52
N MET A 120 -12.34 8.03 -14.41
CA MET A 120 -11.10 7.29 -14.08
C MET A 120 -10.88 6.12 -15.04
N SER A 121 -11.92 5.38 -15.35
CA SER A 121 -11.85 4.23 -16.25
C SER A 121 -11.46 4.64 -17.68
N ASP A 122 -11.98 5.76 -18.18
CA ASP A 122 -11.64 6.26 -19.51
C ASP A 122 -10.18 6.74 -19.56
N GLU A 123 -9.71 7.41 -18.50
CA GLU A 123 -8.32 7.89 -18.46
C GLU A 123 -7.33 6.73 -18.44
N ILE A 124 -7.60 5.68 -17.65
CA ILE A 124 -6.79 4.47 -17.66
C ILE A 124 -6.85 3.78 -19.02
N TRP A 125 -8.04 3.59 -19.59
CA TRP A 125 -8.19 2.96 -20.89
C TRP A 125 -7.44 3.71 -21.99
N ASN A 126 -7.61 5.02 -22.06
CA ASN A 126 -6.93 5.88 -23.03
C ASN A 126 -5.40 5.80 -22.90
N TYR A 127 -4.91 5.73 -21.65
CA TYR A 127 -3.47 5.52 -21.40
C TYR A 127 -2.99 4.16 -21.95
N LEU A 128 -3.74 3.10 -21.69
CA LEU A 128 -3.36 1.75 -22.16
C LEU A 128 -3.39 1.65 -23.69
N VAL A 129 -4.38 2.24 -24.34
CA VAL A 129 -4.47 2.31 -25.82
C VAL A 129 -3.30 3.13 -26.37
N LYS A 130 -3.04 4.31 -25.83
CA LYS A 130 -1.96 5.19 -26.27
C LYS A 130 -0.56 4.53 -26.16
N THR A 131 -0.39 3.67 -25.17
CA THR A 131 0.88 2.94 -24.93
C THR A 131 0.92 1.57 -25.61
N GLY A 132 -0.09 1.23 -26.42
CA GLY A 132 -0.15 -0.03 -27.17
C GLY A 132 -0.40 -1.26 -26.28
N GLN A 133 -0.88 -1.08 -25.07
CA GLN A 133 -1.18 -2.16 -24.10
C GLN A 133 -2.62 -2.66 -24.21
N ALA A 134 -3.50 -1.90 -24.86
CA ALA A 134 -4.88 -2.27 -25.14
C ALA A 134 -5.29 -1.74 -26.52
N SER A 135 -6.39 -2.29 -27.08
CA SER A 135 -6.97 -1.87 -28.36
C SER A 135 -8.45 -2.21 -28.43
N GLY A 136 -9.18 -1.54 -29.33
CA GLY A 136 -10.61 -1.78 -29.53
C GLY A 136 -11.51 -1.01 -28.55
N GLU A 137 -12.63 -1.59 -28.18
CA GLU A 137 -13.60 -1.01 -27.24
C GLU A 137 -13.10 -1.12 -25.79
N LYS A 138 -13.57 -0.21 -24.93
CA LYS A 138 -13.22 -0.19 -23.50
C LYS A 138 -13.60 -1.51 -22.83
N ASP A 139 -12.61 -2.14 -22.17
CA ASP A 139 -12.79 -3.39 -21.46
C ASP A 139 -12.51 -3.23 -19.96
N TRP A 140 -13.54 -3.45 -19.16
CA TRP A 140 -13.49 -3.31 -17.71
C TRP A 140 -12.53 -4.31 -17.04
N GLY A 141 -12.45 -5.52 -17.57
CA GLY A 141 -11.51 -6.54 -17.06
C GLY A 141 -10.07 -6.08 -17.19
N THR A 142 -9.71 -5.53 -18.36
CA THR A 142 -8.37 -4.95 -18.63
C THR A 142 -8.06 -3.78 -17.69
N ILE A 143 -9.02 -2.88 -17.45
CA ILE A 143 -8.85 -1.74 -16.56
C ILE A 143 -8.59 -2.21 -15.12
N ILE A 144 -9.40 -3.14 -14.63
CA ILE A 144 -9.27 -3.67 -13.26
C ILE A 144 -7.98 -4.47 -13.10
N CYS A 145 -7.62 -5.31 -14.06
CA CYS A 145 -6.35 -6.02 -14.10
C CYS A 145 -5.16 -5.05 -14.05
N SER A 146 -5.20 -4.01 -14.88
CA SER A 146 -4.17 -2.96 -14.91
C SER A 146 -4.03 -2.27 -13.56
N PHE A 147 -5.15 -1.88 -12.93
CA PHE A 147 -5.14 -1.29 -11.59
C PHE A 147 -4.47 -2.20 -10.55
N GLN A 148 -4.90 -3.47 -10.46
CA GLN A 148 -4.40 -4.41 -9.47
C GLN A 148 -2.90 -4.63 -9.59
N ASN A 149 -2.41 -4.84 -10.82
CA ASN A 149 -0.99 -5.04 -11.09
C ASN A 149 -0.18 -3.77 -10.81
N SER A 150 -0.64 -2.62 -11.30
CA SER A 150 0.06 -1.35 -11.13
C SER A 150 0.17 -0.94 -9.65
N MET A 151 -0.88 -1.17 -8.85
CA MET A 151 -0.84 -0.89 -7.42
C MET A 151 0.18 -1.76 -6.68
N ALA A 152 0.16 -3.08 -6.89
CA ALA A 152 1.11 -3.98 -6.23
C ALA A 152 2.56 -3.67 -6.63
N LEU A 153 2.79 -3.36 -7.91
CA LEU A 153 4.12 -3.00 -8.42
C LEU A 153 4.58 -1.62 -7.94
N SER A 154 3.65 -0.67 -7.76
CA SER A 154 3.95 0.63 -7.13
C SER A 154 4.43 0.45 -5.70
N PHE A 155 3.75 -0.40 -4.93
CA PHE A 155 4.20 -0.71 -3.56
C PHE A 155 5.60 -1.34 -3.57
N ALA A 156 5.85 -2.30 -4.46
CA ALA A 156 7.15 -2.94 -4.57
C ALA A 156 8.27 -1.96 -5.00
N SER A 157 7.99 -1.05 -5.92
CA SER A 157 8.94 -0.01 -6.37
C SER A 157 9.37 0.88 -5.21
N VAL A 158 8.40 1.34 -4.40
CA VAL A 158 8.70 2.18 -3.23
C VAL A 158 9.45 1.40 -2.15
N ILE A 159 9.04 0.16 -1.86
CA ILE A 159 9.69 -0.71 -0.87
C ILE A 159 11.14 -0.97 -1.25
N GLN A 160 11.41 -1.28 -2.52
CA GLN A 160 12.78 -1.45 -3.00
C GLN A 160 13.61 -0.16 -2.78
N GLY A 161 13.03 0.99 -3.08
CA GLY A 161 13.69 2.28 -2.85
C GLY A 161 13.98 2.57 -1.39
N LEU A 162 13.07 2.23 -0.47
CA LEU A 162 13.28 2.36 0.97
C LEU A 162 14.43 1.48 1.46
N GLU A 163 14.52 0.24 0.98
CA GLU A 163 15.62 -0.67 1.32
C GLU A 163 16.98 -0.21 0.76
N GLU A 164 17.00 0.30 -0.46
CA GLU A 164 18.22 0.85 -1.08
C GLU A 164 18.74 2.08 -0.31
N ILE A 165 17.84 2.98 0.09
CA ILE A 165 18.19 4.21 0.81
C ILE A 165 18.60 3.94 2.26
N SER A 166 17.88 3.06 2.95
CA SER A 166 18.17 2.73 4.35
C SER A 166 19.33 1.75 4.51
N GLY A 167 19.67 1.00 3.45
CA GLY A 167 20.60 -0.13 3.52
C GLY A 167 20.06 -1.33 4.29
N LYS A 168 18.78 -1.31 4.67
CA LYS A 168 18.14 -2.32 5.53
C LYS A 168 17.15 -3.15 4.74
N LYS A 169 17.43 -4.43 4.56
CA LYS A 169 16.50 -5.38 3.95
C LYS A 169 15.61 -6.01 5.01
N LYS A 170 14.34 -6.18 4.66
CA LYS A 170 13.32 -6.79 5.52
C LYS A 170 12.58 -7.88 4.75
N ASP A 171 12.25 -8.97 5.42
CA ASP A 171 11.57 -10.10 4.79
C ASP A 171 10.04 -9.98 4.87
N THR A 172 9.54 -9.06 5.69
CA THR A 172 8.10 -8.88 5.93
C THR A 172 7.67 -7.45 5.63
N VAL A 173 6.50 -7.32 4.98
CA VAL A 173 5.76 -6.08 4.79
C VAL A 173 4.44 -6.19 5.53
N TYR A 174 4.17 -5.25 6.42
CA TYR A 174 2.89 -5.19 7.12
C TYR A 174 1.90 -4.33 6.36
N MET A 175 0.75 -4.89 6.02
CA MET A 175 -0.29 -4.20 5.27
C MET A 175 -1.49 -3.92 6.16
N VAL A 176 -1.83 -2.64 6.34
CA VAL A 176 -2.92 -2.18 7.21
C VAL A 176 -3.92 -1.30 6.45
N GLY A 177 -5.05 -1.01 7.06
CA GLY A 177 -6.10 -0.19 6.47
C GLY A 177 -7.05 -0.96 5.55
N GLY A 178 -7.90 -0.24 4.81
CA GLY A 178 -8.99 -0.85 4.02
C GLY A 178 -8.53 -1.83 2.93
N GLY A 179 -7.41 -1.53 2.26
CA GLY A 179 -6.88 -2.37 1.20
C GLY A 179 -6.29 -3.70 1.69
N SER A 180 -5.98 -3.84 2.99
CA SER A 180 -5.52 -5.11 3.56
C SER A 180 -6.60 -6.21 3.54
N ARG A 181 -7.86 -5.85 3.28
CA ARG A 181 -8.97 -6.80 3.06
C ARG A 181 -8.99 -7.39 1.66
N ASN A 182 -8.31 -6.75 0.72
CA ASN A 182 -8.24 -7.25 -0.65
C ASN A 182 -7.18 -8.36 -0.72
N VAL A 183 -7.64 -9.61 -0.58
CA VAL A 183 -6.81 -10.83 -0.62
C VAL A 183 -5.89 -10.84 -1.85
N ARG A 184 -6.44 -10.45 -3.00
CA ARG A 184 -5.71 -10.41 -4.26
C ARG A 184 -4.58 -9.37 -4.22
N LEU A 185 -4.87 -8.14 -3.77
CA LEU A 185 -3.85 -7.10 -3.66
C LEU A 185 -2.75 -7.50 -2.68
N CYS A 186 -3.10 -8.14 -1.55
CA CYS A 186 -2.13 -8.65 -0.59
C CYS A 186 -1.21 -9.71 -1.21
N GLN A 187 -1.79 -10.69 -1.93
CA GLN A 187 -1.00 -11.72 -2.62
C GLN A 187 -0.12 -11.13 -3.73
N MET A 188 -0.68 -10.25 -4.57
CA MET A 188 0.08 -9.59 -5.63
C MET A 188 1.20 -8.70 -5.07
N THR A 189 1.00 -8.07 -3.91
CA THR A 189 2.05 -7.33 -3.22
C THR A 189 3.16 -8.26 -2.72
N ALA A 190 2.81 -9.44 -2.19
CA ALA A 190 3.81 -10.44 -1.80
C ALA A 190 4.62 -10.92 -3.02
N ASP A 191 3.96 -11.20 -4.13
CA ASP A 191 4.60 -11.61 -5.39
C ASP A 191 5.50 -10.50 -5.97
N ALA A 192 5.03 -9.25 -5.96
CA ALA A 192 5.76 -8.12 -6.51
C ALA A 192 6.99 -7.73 -5.68
N THR A 193 6.90 -7.85 -4.36
CA THR A 193 8.01 -7.53 -3.44
C THR A 193 8.97 -8.68 -3.21
N GLY A 194 8.55 -9.91 -3.50
CA GLY A 194 9.29 -11.13 -3.11
C GLY A 194 9.30 -11.37 -1.60
N LYS A 195 8.41 -10.70 -0.84
CA LYS A 195 8.39 -10.69 0.62
C LYS A 195 7.10 -11.32 1.16
N LYS A 196 7.15 -11.69 2.44
CA LYS A 196 5.95 -12.04 3.18
C LYS A 196 5.14 -10.78 3.45
N VAL A 197 3.86 -10.78 3.08
CA VAL A 197 2.91 -9.73 3.44
C VAL A 197 2.06 -10.23 4.60
N VAL A 198 1.99 -9.46 5.68
CA VAL A 198 1.18 -9.77 6.88
C VAL A 198 0.14 -8.67 7.04
N THR A 199 -1.13 -9.04 7.06
CA THR A 199 -2.20 -8.05 7.26
C THR A 199 -2.32 -7.66 8.73
N GLY A 200 -2.55 -6.37 8.99
CA GLY A 200 -2.84 -5.83 10.32
C GLY A 200 -4.33 -5.61 10.56
N GLY A 201 -4.64 -4.97 11.69
CA GLY A 201 -6.01 -4.66 12.09
C GLY A 201 -6.71 -3.66 11.16
N LYS A 202 -8.03 -3.81 11.04
CA LYS A 202 -8.89 -2.91 10.25
C LYS A 202 -8.89 -1.49 10.83
N GLU A 203 -8.91 -1.40 12.16
CA GLU A 203 -8.99 -0.16 12.94
C GLU A 203 -7.62 0.18 13.57
N SER A 204 -6.55 0.07 12.76
CA SER A 204 -5.18 0.27 13.24
C SER A 204 -4.98 1.64 13.86
N THR A 205 -5.59 2.70 13.33
CA THR A 205 -5.52 4.06 13.90
C THR A 205 -6.11 4.11 15.31
N SER A 206 -7.30 3.54 15.52
CA SER A 206 -7.95 3.50 16.84
C SER A 206 -7.17 2.66 17.83
N LEU A 207 -6.63 1.51 17.38
CA LEU A 207 -5.80 0.63 18.19
C LEU A 207 -4.48 1.31 18.59
N GLY A 208 -3.84 2.03 17.68
CA GLY A 208 -2.61 2.76 17.97
C GLY A 208 -2.83 3.91 18.94
N ASN A 209 -3.96 4.62 18.80
CA ASN A 209 -4.37 5.63 19.78
C ASN A 209 -4.52 5.01 21.18
N LEU A 210 -5.17 3.86 21.27
CA LEU A 210 -5.28 3.11 22.52
C LEU A 210 -3.91 2.69 23.07
N GLY A 211 -3.00 2.23 22.18
CA GLY A 211 -1.63 1.87 22.54
C GLY A 211 -0.83 3.04 23.11
N ALA A 212 -1.00 4.24 22.54
CA ALA A 212 -0.38 5.46 23.06
C ALA A 212 -0.91 5.83 24.47
N GLN A 213 -2.20 5.69 24.69
CA GLN A 213 -2.79 5.89 26.03
C GLN A 213 -2.30 4.84 27.01
N LEU A 214 -2.18 3.56 26.60
CA LEU A 214 -1.65 2.50 27.44
C LEU A 214 -0.22 2.81 27.91
N LYS A 215 0.65 3.31 27.02
CA LYS A 215 2.02 3.75 27.38
C LYS A 215 2.04 4.81 28.46
N TYR A 216 1.03 5.69 28.49
CA TYR A 216 0.93 6.71 29.54
C TYR A 216 0.59 6.09 30.90
N PHE A 217 -0.28 5.09 30.97
CA PHE A 217 -0.64 4.42 32.22
C PHE A 217 0.38 3.39 32.66
N GLU A 218 1.09 2.80 31.73
CA GLU A 218 2.13 1.78 31.96
C GLU A 218 3.48 2.25 31.37
N PRO A 219 4.15 3.24 32.00
CA PRO A 219 5.35 3.87 31.45
C PRO A 219 6.51 2.91 31.21
N GLU A 220 6.60 1.84 32.00
CA GLU A 220 7.66 0.83 31.87
C GLU A 220 7.44 -0.14 30.70
N MET A 221 6.22 -0.21 30.16
CA MET A 221 5.92 -1.07 29.02
C MET A 221 6.63 -0.56 27.75
N THR A 222 7.36 -1.42 27.10
CA THR A 222 8.04 -1.11 25.84
C THR A 222 7.06 -1.00 24.68
N VAL A 223 7.41 -0.29 23.61
CA VAL A 223 6.61 -0.20 22.37
C VAL A 223 6.33 -1.59 21.79
N ARG A 224 7.31 -2.50 21.85
CA ARG A 224 7.17 -3.90 21.41
C ARG A 224 6.12 -4.65 22.21
N GLU A 225 6.08 -4.47 23.52
CA GLU A 225 5.06 -5.10 24.38
C GLU A 225 3.66 -4.55 24.10
N ILE A 226 3.55 -3.23 23.85
CA ILE A 226 2.29 -2.60 23.44
C ILE A 226 1.83 -3.22 22.12
N ARG A 227 2.67 -3.29 21.09
CA ARG A 227 2.35 -3.90 19.79
C ARG A 227 1.91 -5.35 19.94
N ARG A 228 2.62 -6.12 20.75
CA ARG A 228 2.25 -7.52 21.04
C ARG A 228 0.89 -7.63 21.72
N LEU A 229 0.58 -6.71 22.65
CA LEU A 229 -0.70 -6.70 23.34
C LEU A 229 -1.84 -6.35 22.37
N LEU A 230 -1.68 -5.29 21.59
CA LEU A 230 -2.65 -4.89 20.57
C LEU A 230 -2.85 -6.00 19.52
N GLY A 231 -1.78 -6.66 19.12
CA GLY A 231 -1.80 -7.75 18.14
C GLY A 231 -2.61 -8.98 18.56
N LYS A 232 -2.79 -9.22 19.86
CA LYS A 232 -3.60 -10.36 20.36
C LYS A 232 -5.07 -10.30 19.92
N GLY A 233 -5.59 -9.11 19.65
CA GLY A 233 -6.97 -8.90 19.20
C GLY A 233 -7.10 -8.73 17.68
N ILE A 234 -6.01 -8.86 16.92
CA ILE A 234 -5.98 -8.65 15.48
C ILE A 234 -5.95 -10.01 14.77
N GLU A 235 -6.98 -10.27 13.96
CA GLU A 235 -6.93 -11.34 12.98
C GLU A 235 -5.97 -10.91 11.86
N SER A 236 -4.85 -11.61 11.70
CA SER A 236 -3.88 -11.36 10.64
C SER A 236 -3.76 -12.56 9.72
N THR A 237 -3.59 -12.29 8.44
CA THR A 237 -3.32 -13.28 7.40
C THR A 237 -1.95 -13.04 6.81
N ALA A 238 -1.21 -14.10 6.53
CA ALA A 238 0.08 -14.03 5.90
C ALA A 238 0.01 -14.53 4.45
N TYR A 239 0.59 -13.76 3.54
CA TYR A 239 0.73 -14.08 2.12
C TYR A 239 2.22 -14.21 1.82
N CYS A 240 2.59 -15.33 1.21
CA CYS A 240 3.97 -15.56 0.78
C CYS A 240 4.08 -15.38 -0.73
N CYS A 241 5.26 -14.99 -1.20
CA CYS A 241 5.56 -14.92 -2.63
C CYS A 241 5.34 -16.29 -3.29
N GLY A 242 4.45 -16.34 -4.27
CA GLY A 242 4.12 -17.53 -5.05
C GLY A 242 4.70 -17.51 -6.46
N LYS A 243 5.06 -16.33 -6.98
CA LYS A 243 5.64 -16.15 -8.31
C LYS A 243 6.58 -14.96 -8.36
N ASP A 244 7.62 -15.07 -9.21
CA ASP A 244 8.53 -13.95 -9.47
C ASP A 244 7.86 -12.89 -10.36
N SER A 245 7.88 -11.65 -9.90
CA SER A 245 7.38 -10.47 -10.62
C SER A 245 8.47 -9.49 -11.03
N GLY A 246 9.74 -9.89 -11.00
CA GLY A 246 10.89 -8.99 -11.23
C GLY A 246 10.89 -8.30 -12.60
N GLU A 247 10.44 -8.99 -13.66
CA GLU A 247 10.30 -8.36 -14.99
C GLU A 247 9.16 -7.34 -15.03
N ALA A 248 8.02 -7.66 -14.40
CA ALA A 248 6.89 -6.75 -14.29
C ALA A 248 7.27 -5.49 -13.49
N LEU A 249 8.02 -5.66 -12.40
CA LEU A 249 8.52 -4.54 -11.60
C LEU A 249 9.43 -3.63 -12.41
N LYS A 250 10.37 -4.18 -13.17
CA LYS A 250 11.24 -3.39 -14.06
C LYS A 250 10.45 -2.65 -15.14
N ARG A 251 9.38 -3.26 -15.68
CA ARG A 251 8.48 -2.59 -16.63
C ARG A 251 7.76 -1.43 -15.96
N TYR A 252 7.23 -1.64 -14.76
CA TYR A 252 6.53 -0.60 -14.00
C TYR A 252 7.45 0.59 -13.67
N GLN A 253 8.65 0.32 -13.18
CA GLN A 253 9.63 1.37 -12.83
C GLN A 253 10.00 2.26 -14.03
N LYS A 254 10.01 1.70 -15.25
CA LYS A 254 10.22 2.51 -16.47
C LYS A 254 9.06 3.45 -16.80
N LEU A 255 7.86 3.21 -16.25
CA LEU A 255 6.71 4.11 -16.41
C LEU A 255 6.74 5.26 -15.40
N GLU A 256 7.41 5.09 -14.26
CA GLU A 256 7.54 6.13 -13.23
C GLU A 256 8.68 7.13 -13.53
N GLY A 257 9.64 6.77 -14.34
CA GLY A 257 10.84 7.57 -14.68
C GLY A 257 10.74 8.21 -16.00
#